data_b0d349fa9cfcebed13962ffa3b289409
#
_entry.id   b0d349fa9cfcebed13962ffa3b289409
#
_cell.length_a   1.000
_cell.length_b   1.000
_cell.length_c   1.000
_cell.angle_alpha   90.00
_cell.angle_beta   90.00
_cell.angle_gamma   90.00
#
_symmetry.space_group_name_H-M   'P 1'
#
loop_
_entity.id
_entity.type
_entity.pdbx_description
1 polymer ?
#
loop_
_entity_poly.entity_id
_entity_poly.type
_entity_poly.pdbx_seq_one_letter_code
_entity_poly.pdbx_strand_id
1 'polypeptide(L)'
;MRSIYLPVLITGFLLAGGVTDTNPIQTATAGAYLTRTIGNDALGVNPASLGYYGKPIIFGAAEDGKLDTLGLMEKDTVSVSVDSTQNYYSVQLIANPSKKRVKETKKTFYHQFGKNIPWAITKIDSLYKLWVGDFHNRDTVDAFLDTVIGRGFKDAWIVTSNRPLEEPEQIPYFTLTLAGAGLYAGNNAIYPDWINNQLFGGLDLRDPGKKDDFLSVFPADNWNINMAAGINFMSFTLGNFGLSILQPKVLGSGNLPPAIMDVLFGGVKFEQPKDLSALNLSLLAAAPISMDYGRQVQLPQLKNIVDRFYAGAGLNLLVGLTDIHMDADRLEIITTPDSVLIEGKTTILTNFDLDSPAPALGTGFSLDLGVVADINPHLSVSLSLKDLFGTTTWSERYITENEFSIRLSAEDIDDIQDYNDEQMDSLEQSFTKLDTSYAAGSGKTTYPSQFILGGSYRILQDLIVHASFRHYLNNDYLEGITPQLSIGVEYEPTPVFPIYCGIGIGGLDGFKWGTGFRLNLGAFQWNTGFGQSGGIFNTSKGMCFSTDFRLIF
;
A
#
# COMPACT_ATOMS: atom_id res chain seq x y z
N MET A 1 23.90 31.39 -3.05
CA MET A 1 22.82 30.56 -3.61
C MET A 1 22.85 29.10 -3.16
N ARG A 2 23.98 28.53 -2.74
CA ARG A 2 24.13 27.13 -2.31
C ARG A 2 23.46 26.82 -0.96
N SER A 3 23.36 27.79 -0.03
CA SER A 3 22.75 27.59 1.30
C SER A 3 21.23 27.38 1.31
N ILE A 4 20.55 27.58 0.16
CA ILE A 4 19.09 27.39 0.06
C ILE A 4 18.71 25.93 -0.21
N TYR A 5 19.62 25.11 -0.71
CA TYR A 5 19.31 23.72 -1.12
C TYR A 5 19.14 22.78 0.07
N LEU A 6 19.93 22.93 1.12
CA LEU A 6 19.78 22.10 2.30
C LEU A 6 18.44 22.33 3.04
N PRO A 7 17.99 23.60 3.26
CA PRO A 7 16.63 23.86 3.76
C PRO A 7 15.53 23.43 2.81
N VAL A 8 15.70 23.56 1.48
CA VAL A 8 14.72 23.11 0.49
C VAL A 8 14.67 21.57 0.43
N LEU A 9 15.82 20.90 0.51
CA LEU A 9 15.88 19.45 0.69
C LEU A 9 15.23 19.01 1.99
N ILE A 10 15.55 19.64 3.11
CA ILE A 10 14.95 19.36 4.42
C ILE A 10 13.45 19.71 4.43
N THR A 11 13.04 20.82 3.81
CA THR A 11 11.61 21.19 3.72
C THR A 11 10.87 20.29 2.73
N GLY A 12 11.49 19.86 1.64
CA GLY A 12 10.99 18.82 0.76
C GLY A 12 10.85 17.47 1.47
N PHE A 13 11.79 17.16 2.36
CA PHE A 13 11.74 15.99 3.24
C PHE A 13 10.58 16.04 4.24
N LEU A 14 10.22 17.20 4.76
CA LEU A 14 9.13 17.36 5.74
C LEU A 14 7.72 17.29 5.13
N LEU A 15 7.59 17.36 3.80
CA LEU A 15 6.29 17.43 3.11
C LEU A 15 5.93 16.17 2.32
N ALA A 16 6.82 15.18 2.24
CA ALA A 16 6.57 13.96 1.47
C ALA A 16 6.46 12.75 2.40
N GLY A 17 5.37 12.04 2.34
CA GLY A 17 5.19 10.85 3.15
C GLY A 17 4.30 9.79 2.49
N GLY A 18 4.59 8.49 2.64
CA GLY A 18 3.63 7.46 2.36
C GLY A 18 4.15 6.14 1.84
N VAL A 19 3.73 5.05 2.39
CA VAL A 19 3.99 3.71 1.85
C VAL A 19 3.52 3.64 0.39
N THR A 20 4.18 2.86 -0.42
CA THR A 20 4.05 2.68 -1.87
C THR A 20 2.64 2.46 -2.44
N ASP A 21 1.62 2.31 -1.60
CA ASP A 21 0.23 2.08 -2.00
C ASP A 21 -0.59 3.36 -1.88
N THR A 22 -0.94 3.92 -3.03
CA THR A 22 -1.95 4.99 -3.13
C THR A 22 -3.39 4.46 -2.95
N ASN A 23 -3.55 3.17 -2.66
CA ASN A 23 -4.85 2.54 -2.48
C ASN A 23 -5.36 2.78 -1.04
N PRO A 24 -6.48 3.53 -0.85
CA PRO A 24 -7.01 3.87 0.45
C PRO A 24 -7.44 2.64 1.28
N ILE A 25 -7.93 1.58 0.64
CA ILE A 25 -8.37 0.38 1.34
C ILE A 25 -7.18 -0.40 1.90
N GLN A 26 -6.06 -0.42 1.17
CA GLN A 26 -4.80 -0.96 1.67
C GLN A 26 -4.34 -0.22 2.94
N THR A 27 -4.38 1.11 2.90
CA THR A 27 -4.05 1.95 4.07
C THR A 27 -4.99 1.65 5.25
N ALA A 28 -6.29 1.62 5.00
CA ALA A 28 -7.31 1.35 6.02
C ALA A 28 -7.21 -0.03 6.65
N THR A 29 -6.79 -1.03 5.89
CA THR A 29 -6.65 -2.42 6.37
C THR A 29 -5.23 -2.77 6.81
N ALA A 30 -4.37 -1.76 7.03
CA ALA A 30 -2.96 -1.94 7.36
C ALA A 30 -2.21 -2.86 6.37
N GLY A 31 -2.65 -2.90 5.09
CA GLY A 31 -2.07 -3.71 4.02
C GLY A 31 -2.68 -5.10 3.84
N ALA A 32 -3.78 -5.44 4.52
CA ALA A 32 -4.40 -6.77 4.44
C ALA A 32 -5.27 -7.01 3.20
N TYR A 33 -5.77 -5.95 2.54
CA TYR A 33 -6.71 -6.03 1.41
C TYR A 33 -5.97 -6.37 0.10
N LEU A 34 -5.87 -7.65 -0.26
CA LEU A 34 -5.04 -8.13 -1.38
C LEU A 34 -5.75 -9.11 -2.32
N THR A 35 -6.82 -9.76 -1.87
CA THR A 35 -7.37 -10.94 -2.53
C THR A 35 -8.64 -10.66 -3.33
N ARG A 36 -9.50 -9.77 -2.86
CA ARG A 36 -10.77 -9.42 -3.50
C ARG A 36 -10.76 -7.99 -4.04
N THR A 37 -9.65 -7.60 -4.64
CA THR A 37 -9.48 -6.29 -5.24
C THR A 37 -10.21 -6.23 -6.59
N ILE A 38 -11.20 -5.35 -6.71
CA ILE A 38 -12.05 -5.23 -7.91
C ILE A 38 -11.82 -3.90 -8.60
N GLY A 39 -11.84 -3.91 -9.93
CA GLY A 39 -11.65 -2.71 -10.73
C GLY A 39 -10.28 -2.07 -10.46
N ASN A 40 -10.24 -0.76 -10.24
CA ASN A 40 -9.00 -0.04 -9.98
C ASN A 40 -8.29 -0.43 -8.67
N ASP A 41 -8.96 -1.16 -7.75
CA ASP A 41 -8.28 -1.72 -6.57
C ASP A 41 -7.28 -2.83 -6.95
N ALA A 42 -7.42 -3.47 -8.11
CA ALA A 42 -6.49 -4.49 -8.59
C ALA A 42 -5.17 -3.91 -9.09
N LEU A 43 -5.22 -2.65 -9.59
CA LEU A 43 -4.05 -1.99 -10.18
C LEU A 43 -2.97 -1.73 -9.13
N GLY A 44 -1.75 -2.16 -9.43
CA GLY A 44 -0.63 -2.07 -8.50
C GLY A 44 -0.74 -2.95 -7.24
N VAL A 45 -1.73 -3.87 -7.17
CA VAL A 45 -1.92 -4.82 -6.06
C VAL A 45 -1.77 -6.26 -6.56
N ASN A 46 -2.68 -6.73 -7.43
CA ASN A 46 -2.64 -8.06 -8.01
C ASN A 46 -3.34 -8.07 -9.37
N PRO A 47 -2.63 -8.19 -10.49
CA PRO A 47 -3.22 -8.16 -11.82
C PRO A 47 -4.19 -9.33 -12.08
N ALA A 48 -4.07 -10.46 -11.36
CA ALA A 48 -4.99 -11.59 -11.50
C ALA A 48 -6.42 -11.23 -11.09
N SER A 49 -6.62 -10.25 -10.21
CA SER A 49 -7.94 -9.79 -9.78
C SER A 49 -8.76 -9.14 -10.90
N LEU A 50 -8.13 -8.66 -11.97
CA LEU A 50 -8.82 -8.25 -13.20
C LEU A 50 -9.50 -9.43 -13.90
N GLY A 51 -9.08 -10.65 -13.59
CA GLY A 51 -9.66 -11.89 -14.13
C GLY A 51 -11.04 -12.21 -13.59
N TYR A 52 -11.53 -11.55 -12.55
CA TYR A 52 -12.94 -11.67 -12.11
C TYR A 52 -13.92 -11.29 -13.22
N TYR A 53 -13.44 -10.57 -14.22
CA TYR A 53 -14.20 -10.19 -15.39
C TYR A 53 -13.93 -11.15 -16.57
N GLY A 54 -14.99 -11.62 -17.25
CA GLY A 54 -14.88 -12.35 -18.52
C GLY A 54 -14.96 -13.87 -18.45
N LYS A 55 -14.89 -14.51 -19.62
CA LYS A 55 -14.99 -15.96 -19.78
C LYS A 55 -13.65 -16.66 -19.49
N PRO A 56 -13.66 -17.86 -18.88
CA PRO A 56 -12.43 -18.59 -18.58
C PRO A 56 -11.69 -19.08 -19.85
N ILE A 57 -10.35 -19.10 -19.76
CA ILE A 57 -9.51 -19.85 -20.69
C ILE A 57 -9.34 -21.27 -20.14
N ILE A 58 -9.57 -22.28 -20.96
CA ILE A 58 -9.42 -23.68 -20.59
C ILE A 58 -8.01 -24.15 -21.01
N PHE A 59 -7.19 -24.57 -20.08
CA PHE A 59 -5.90 -25.19 -20.36
C PHE A 59 -5.99 -26.71 -20.18
N GLY A 60 -5.51 -27.49 -21.17
CA GLY A 60 -5.29 -28.93 -21.06
C GLY A 60 -6.39 -29.84 -21.58
N ALA A 61 -7.30 -29.36 -22.41
CA ALA A 61 -8.16 -30.19 -23.25
C ALA A 61 -7.57 -30.26 -24.66
N ALA A 62 -6.57 -31.12 -24.88
CA ALA A 62 -6.21 -31.55 -26.21
C ALA A 62 -7.10 -32.73 -26.58
N GLU A 63 -8.32 -32.46 -27.00
CA GLU A 63 -9.01 -33.35 -27.92
C GLU A 63 -8.65 -32.88 -29.33
N ASP A 64 -7.99 -33.78 -30.06
CA ASP A 64 -7.64 -33.70 -31.46
C ASP A 64 -6.85 -32.50 -32.00
N GLY A 65 -5.55 -32.46 -31.69
CA GLY A 65 -4.50 -32.08 -32.65
C GLY A 65 -4.53 -30.69 -33.29
N LYS A 66 -5.31 -29.73 -32.81
CA LYS A 66 -5.27 -28.34 -33.25
C LYS A 66 -5.03 -27.41 -32.07
N LEU A 67 -3.81 -26.91 -32.00
CA LEU A 67 -3.48 -25.72 -31.21
C LEU A 67 -4.22 -24.54 -31.82
N ASP A 68 -5.37 -24.17 -31.28
CA ASP A 68 -5.98 -22.89 -31.62
C ASP A 68 -5.19 -21.79 -30.92
N THR A 69 -4.33 -21.18 -31.72
CA THR A 69 -3.64 -19.94 -31.43
C THR A 69 -4.64 -18.87 -31.02
N LEU A 70 -4.39 -18.31 -29.82
CA LEU A 70 -4.82 -16.97 -29.37
C LEU A 70 -6.08 -16.41 -30.07
N GLY A 71 -7.25 -16.77 -29.58
CA GLY A 71 -8.50 -16.11 -29.97
C GLY A 71 -8.55 -14.67 -29.45
N LEU A 72 -7.81 -13.80 -30.08
CA LEU A 72 -7.99 -12.35 -29.97
C LEU A 72 -9.05 -11.94 -30.99
N MET A 73 -10.14 -11.36 -30.48
CA MET A 73 -11.25 -10.71 -31.18
C MET A 73 -12.36 -11.63 -31.70
N GLU A 74 -13.34 -11.90 -30.88
CA GLU A 74 -14.73 -11.90 -31.33
C GLU A 74 -15.53 -10.86 -30.51
N LYS A 75 -16.14 -9.96 -31.28
CA LYS A 75 -17.04 -8.93 -30.81
C LYS A 75 -18.37 -9.60 -30.46
N ASP A 76 -18.54 -9.98 -29.17
CA ASP A 76 -19.86 -10.35 -28.68
C ASP A 76 -20.16 -9.56 -27.40
N THR A 77 -21.27 -8.88 -27.44
CA THR A 77 -21.96 -8.32 -26.28
C THR A 77 -21.98 -9.35 -25.16
N VAL A 78 -21.25 -9.08 -24.10
CA VAL A 78 -21.13 -9.97 -22.95
C VAL A 78 -22.45 -9.98 -22.18
N SER A 79 -23.34 -10.87 -22.60
CA SER A 79 -24.29 -11.44 -21.65
C SER A 79 -23.50 -12.46 -20.83
N VAL A 80 -23.39 -12.25 -19.52
CA VAL A 80 -22.95 -13.30 -18.60
C VAL A 80 -23.89 -14.49 -18.82
N SER A 81 -23.45 -15.47 -19.61
CA SER A 81 -24.18 -16.72 -19.71
C SER A 81 -23.97 -17.46 -18.40
N VAL A 82 -24.86 -17.25 -17.44
CA VAL A 82 -25.14 -18.26 -16.41
C VAL A 82 -25.37 -19.55 -17.19
N ASP A 83 -24.63 -20.60 -16.87
CA ASP A 83 -24.81 -21.90 -17.49
C ASP A 83 -26.27 -22.27 -17.34
N SER A 84 -27.06 -22.15 -18.42
CA SER A 84 -28.51 -22.30 -18.41
C SER A 84 -28.96 -23.75 -18.15
N THR A 85 -28.01 -24.64 -17.90
CA THR A 85 -28.26 -26.06 -17.62
C THR A 85 -28.16 -26.40 -16.13
N GLN A 86 -27.67 -25.48 -15.27
CA GLN A 86 -27.53 -25.74 -13.84
C GLN A 86 -28.77 -25.26 -13.09
N ASN A 87 -29.50 -26.19 -12.49
CA ASN A 87 -30.64 -25.88 -11.63
C ASN A 87 -30.13 -25.56 -10.22
N TYR A 88 -30.60 -24.45 -9.67
CA TYR A 88 -30.40 -24.05 -8.28
C TYR A 88 -31.69 -24.35 -7.50
N TYR A 89 -31.55 -24.84 -6.30
CA TYR A 89 -32.67 -25.18 -5.43
C TYR A 89 -32.64 -24.28 -4.20
N SER A 90 -33.79 -23.76 -3.84
CA SER A 90 -33.98 -22.93 -2.63
C SER A 90 -35.25 -23.36 -1.91
N VAL A 91 -35.36 -23.00 -0.66
CA VAL A 91 -36.60 -23.27 0.11
C VAL A 91 -37.39 -21.96 0.24
N GLN A 92 -38.61 -21.93 -0.30
CA GLN A 92 -39.53 -20.81 -0.10
C GLN A 92 -40.22 -20.97 1.27
N LEU A 93 -40.01 -20.00 2.16
CA LEU A 93 -40.57 -20.01 3.53
C LEU A 93 -41.99 -19.42 3.60
N ILE A 94 -42.25 -18.40 2.80
CA ILE A 94 -43.54 -17.67 2.80
C ILE A 94 -43.74 -16.94 1.46
N ALA A 95 -45.01 -16.81 1.06
CA ALA A 95 -45.46 -15.88 0.06
C ALA A 95 -46.58 -15.00 0.66
N ASN A 96 -46.44 -13.68 0.67
CA ASN A 96 -47.40 -12.77 1.30
C ASN A 96 -47.46 -11.42 0.60
N PRO A 97 -48.64 -10.79 0.43
CA PRO A 97 -48.72 -9.45 -0.14
C PRO A 97 -48.08 -8.36 0.72
N SER A 98 -47.88 -8.62 2.00
CA SER A 98 -47.24 -7.69 2.93
C SER A 98 -45.72 -7.94 3.02
N LYS A 99 -44.91 -7.04 2.49
CA LYS A 99 -43.45 -7.07 2.65
C LYS A 99 -42.99 -7.06 4.12
N LYS A 100 -43.77 -6.44 5.01
CA LYS A 100 -43.49 -6.38 6.45
C LYS A 100 -43.55 -7.78 7.05
N ARG A 101 -44.60 -8.57 6.77
CA ARG A 101 -44.73 -9.95 7.25
C ARG A 101 -43.61 -10.84 6.76
N VAL A 102 -43.21 -10.71 5.50
CA VAL A 102 -42.09 -11.48 4.93
C VAL A 102 -40.78 -11.14 5.64
N LYS A 103 -40.55 -9.87 5.98
CA LYS A 103 -39.38 -9.47 6.79
C LYS A 103 -39.41 -10.00 8.23
N GLU A 104 -40.58 -10.11 8.83
CA GLU A 104 -40.74 -10.70 10.16
C GLU A 104 -40.45 -12.21 10.13
N THR A 105 -40.93 -12.92 9.13
CA THR A 105 -40.61 -14.35 8.90
C THR A 105 -39.11 -14.56 8.71
N LYS A 106 -38.45 -13.68 7.95
CA LYS A 106 -36.99 -13.67 7.80
C LYS A 106 -36.27 -13.53 9.13
N LYS A 107 -36.69 -12.60 10.00
CA LYS A 107 -36.10 -12.43 11.33
C LYS A 107 -36.24 -13.69 12.20
N THR A 108 -37.43 -14.31 12.17
CA THR A 108 -37.68 -15.57 12.89
C THR A 108 -36.78 -16.69 12.36
N PHE A 109 -36.65 -16.80 11.05
CA PHE A 109 -35.78 -17.79 10.44
C PHE A 109 -34.33 -17.62 10.87
N TYR A 110 -33.79 -16.40 10.81
CA TYR A 110 -32.42 -16.14 11.24
C TYR A 110 -32.14 -16.37 12.71
N HIS A 111 -33.13 -16.14 13.54
CA HIS A 111 -33.02 -16.46 14.98
C HIS A 111 -32.84 -17.96 15.23
N GLN A 112 -33.39 -18.80 14.36
CA GLN A 112 -33.36 -20.26 14.50
C GLN A 112 -32.22 -20.94 13.74
N PHE A 113 -31.80 -20.39 12.60
CA PHE A 113 -30.87 -21.01 11.68
C PHE A 113 -29.52 -20.27 11.54
N GLY A 114 -29.43 -19.07 12.11
CA GLY A 114 -28.26 -18.19 11.92
C GLY A 114 -28.36 -17.33 10.66
N LYS A 115 -27.48 -16.33 10.56
CA LYS A 115 -27.49 -15.34 9.46
C LYS A 115 -26.74 -15.76 8.21
N ASN A 116 -26.08 -16.91 8.22
CA ASN A 116 -25.16 -17.36 7.15
C ASN A 116 -25.85 -18.09 6.00
N ILE A 117 -27.17 -18.17 6.01
CA ILE A 117 -27.92 -18.85 4.95
C ILE A 117 -28.34 -17.79 3.91
N PRO A 118 -28.00 -17.97 2.62
CA PRO A 118 -28.43 -17.09 1.53
C PRO A 118 -29.94 -16.91 1.50
N TRP A 119 -30.41 -15.74 1.12
CA TRP A 119 -31.84 -15.44 1.03
C TRP A 119 -32.14 -14.39 -0.02
N ALA A 120 -33.34 -14.45 -0.57
CA ALA A 120 -33.90 -13.41 -1.41
C ALA A 120 -35.35 -13.12 -1.06
N ILE A 121 -35.79 -11.87 -1.18
CA ILE A 121 -37.21 -11.48 -1.17
C ILE A 121 -37.57 -10.99 -2.55
N THR A 122 -38.29 -11.81 -3.31
CA THR A 122 -38.70 -11.52 -4.67
C THR A 122 -40.18 -11.20 -4.73
N LYS A 123 -40.60 -10.24 -5.57
CA LYS A 123 -42.01 -9.93 -5.81
C LYS A 123 -42.45 -10.60 -7.09
N ILE A 124 -43.31 -11.60 -6.98
CA ILE A 124 -43.87 -12.35 -8.11
C ILE A 124 -45.40 -12.39 -7.92
N ASP A 125 -46.16 -12.06 -8.97
CA ASP A 125 -47.64 -12.11 -8.95
C ASP A 125 -48.28 -11.33 -7.78
N SER A 126 -47.80 -10.14 -7.50
CA SER A 126 -48.24 -9.27 -6.40
C SER A 126 -47.89 -9.76 -4.99
N LEU A 127 -47.22 -10.90 -4.83
CA LEU A 127 -46.78 -11.48 -3.58
C LEU A 127 -45.27 -11.27 -3.38
N TYR A 128 -44.88 -10.96 -2.14
CA TYR A 128 -43.49 -11.04 -1.70
C TYR A 128 -43.21 -12.47 -1.26
N LYS A 129 -42.20 -13.11 -1.86
CA LYS A 129 -41.78 -14.49 -1.54
C LYS A 129 -40.41 -14.43 -0.89
N LEU A 130 -40.22 -15.15 0.21
CA LEU A 130 -38.94 -15.32 0.89
C LEU A 130 -38.36 -16.68 0.54
N TRP A 131 -37.23 -16.67 -0.16
CA TRP A 131 -36.46 -17.86 -0.48
C TRP A 131 -35.19 -17.89 0.37
N VAL A 132 -34.76 -19.08 0.81
CA VAL A 132 -33.60 -19.30 1.65
C VAL A 132 -32.81 -20.51 1.18
N GLY A 133 -31.47 -20.45 1.31
CA GLY A 133 -30.56 -21.50 0.89
C GLY A 133 -30.35 -21.50 -0.61
N ASP A 134 -29.13 -21.81 -1.06
CA ASP A 134 -28.74 -21.94 -2.44
C ASP A 134 -28.04 -23.30 -2.61
N PHE A 135 -28.74 -24.26 -3.19
CA PHE A 135 -28.30 -25.64 -3.26
C PHE A 135 -28.19 -26.11 -4.71
N HIS A 136 -27.12 -26.80 -5.03
CA HIS A 136 -26.89 -27.38 -6.36
C HIS A 136 -27.36 -28.84 -6.45
N ASN A 137 -27.63 -29.47 -5.29
CA ASN A 137 -28.03 -30.87 -5.21
C ASN A 137 -29.45 -30.99 -4.59
N ARG A 138 -30.29 -31.80 -5.23
CA ARG A 138 -31.65 -32.02 -4.82
C ARG A 138 -31.73 -32.69 -3.44
N ASP A 139 -30.90 -33.68 -3.16
CA ASP A 139 -30.89 -34.39 -1.89
C ASP A 139 -30.55 -33.48 -0.70
N THR A 140 -29.61 -32.53 -0.95
CA THR A 140 -29.20 -31.55 0.08
C THR A 140 -30.31 -30.58 0.42
N VAL A 141 -31.08 -30.09 -0.58
CA VAL A 141 -32.20 -29.19 -0.32
C VAL A 141 -33.40 -29.92 0.32
N ASP A 142 -33.62 -31.19 -0.02
CA ASP A 142 -34.67 -32.02 0.62
C ASP A 142 -34.37 -32.19 2.13
N ALA A 143 -33.14 -32.54 2.51
CA ALA A 143 -32.72 -32.63 3.92
C ALA A 143 -32.81 -31.28 4.66
N PHE A 144 -32.49 -30.17 3.96
CA PHE A 144 -32.63 -28.83 4.50
C PHE A 144 -34.11 -28.47 4.70
N LEU A 145 -35.00 -28.79 3.74
CA LEU A 145 -36.42 -28.56 3.82
C LEU A 145 -37.02 -29.29 5.04
N ASP A 146 -36.67 -30.56 5.25
CA ASP A 146 -37.13 -31.34 6.42
C ASP A 146 -36.72 -30.66 7.72
N THR A 147 -35.51 -30.14 7.80
CA THR A 147 -35.04 -29.38 8.96
C THR A 147 -35.84 -28.09 9.17
N VAL A 148 -36.15 -27.37 8.10
CA VAL A 148 -36.91 -26.11 8.10
C VAL A 148 -38.36 -26.36 8.55
N ILE A 149 -39.00 -27.42 8.03
CA ILE A 149 -40.36 -27.84 8.45
C ILE A 149 -40.36 -28.25 9.91
N GLY A 150 -39.38 -29.04 10.34
CA GLY A 150 -39.24 -29.49 11.74
C GLY A 150 -39.08 -28.35 12.74
N ARG A 151 -38.56 -27.18 12.30
CA ARG A 151 -38.44 -25.96 13.11
C ARG A 151 -39.64 -25.00 12.99
N GLY A 152 -40.74 -25.43 12.40
CA GLY A 152 -42.04 -24.73 12.44
C GLY A 152 -42.42 -23.96 11.18
N PHE A 153 -41.63 -24.01 10.10
CA PHE A 153 -41.99 -23.43 8.78
C PHE A 153 -42.74 -24.48 7.94
N LYS A 154 -43.94 -24.84 8.38
CA LYS A 154 -44.73 -25.97 7.83
C LYS A 154 -45.15 -25.82 6.38
N ASP A 155 -45.25 -24.57 5.90
CA ASP A 155 -45.67 -24.26 4.54
C ASP A 155 -44.44 -24.03 3.59
N ALA A 156 -43.24 -24.41 4.03
CA ALA A 156 -42.04 -24.30 3.24
C ALA A 156 -42.01 -25.36 2.13
N TRP A 157 -41.54 -24.99 0.95
CA TRP A 157 -41.37 -25.89 -0.18
C TRP A 157 -40.11 -25.57 -1.00
N ILE A 158 -39.66 -26.52 -1.79
CA ILE A 158 -38.50 -26.31 -2.68
C ILE A 158 -38.93 -25.55 -3.93
N VAL A 159 -38.14 -24.56 -4.28
CA VAL A 159 -38.25 -23.79 -5.53
C VAL A 159 -37.00 -24.04 -6.35
N THR A 160 -37.21 -24.29 -7.64
CA THR A 160 -36.08 -24.40 -8.61
C THR A 160 -35.92 -23.08 -9.34
N SER A 161 -34.70 -22.61 -9.43
CA SER A 161 -34.33 -21.40 -10.16
C SER A 161 -33.17 -21.70 -11.11
N ASN A 162 -33.15 -21.03 -12.24
CA ASN A 162 -32.02 -21.06 -13.17
C ASN A 162 -30.92 -20.05 -12.79
N ARG A 163 -31.07 -19.37 -11.64
CA ARG A 163 -30.13 -18.39 -11.13
C ARG A 163 -29.92 -18.63 -9.64
N PRO A 164 -28.70 -18.44 -9.11
CA PRO A 164 -28.44 -18.46 -7.68
C PRO A 164 -29.26 -17.37 -6.96
N LEU A 165 -29.55 -17.57 -5.66
CA LEU A 165 -30.22 -16.56 -4.84
C LEU A 165 -29.33 -15.35 -4.55
N GLU A 166 -28.06 -15.56 -4.43
CA GLU A 166 -27.07 -14.49 -4.39
C GLU A 166 -26.86 -14.00 -5.81
N GLU A 167 -27.25 -12.76 -6.10
CA GLU A 167 -26.77 -12.11 -7.32
C GLU A 167 -25.25 -12.10 -7.24
N PRO A 168 -24.55 -12.57 -8.30
CA PRO A 168 -23.11 -12.45 -8.33
C PRO A 168 -22.74 -10.99 -8.13
N GLU A 169 -21.72 -10.74 -7.31
CA GLU A 169 -21.18 -9.41 -7.03
C GLU A 169 -21.02 -8.68 -8.39
N GLN A 170 -21.73 -7.56 -8.56
CA GLN A 170 -21.68 -6.82 -9.82
C GLN A 170 -20.31 -6.16 -9.93
N ILE A 171 -19.45 -6.79 -10.72
CA ILE A 171 -18.11 -6.27 -11.00
C ILE A 171 -18.25 -5.20 -12.06
N PRO A 172 -17.88 -3.94 -11.79
CA PRO A 172 -18.01 -2.87 -12.76
C PRO A 172 -17.12 -3.13 -13.97
N TYR A 173 -17.70 -3.00 -15.17
CA TYR A 173 -16.97 -3.21 -16.42
C TYR A 173 -15.90 -2.15 -16.65
N PHE A 174 -16.18 -0.92 -16.24
CA PHE A 174 -15.28 0.21 -16.38
C PHE A 174 -15.15 0.94 -15.04
N THR A 175 -13.93 1.17 -14.62
CA THR A 175 -13.62 2.06 -13.49
C THR A 175 -12.54 3.05 -13.92
N LEU A 176 -12.68 4.31 -13.52
CA LEU A 176 -11.72 5.39 -13.79
C LEU A 176 -11.39 6.12 -12.50
N THR A 177 -10.13 6.12 -12.10
CA THR A 177 -9.64 7.02 -11.04
C THR A 177 -9.44 8.40 -11.62
N LEU A 178 -10.17 9.38 -11.09
CA LEU A 178 -10.04 10.79 -11.46
C LEU A 178 -8.82 11.42 -10.80
N ALA A 179 -8.65 11.16 -9.52
CA ALA A 179 -7.52 11.61 -8.72
C ALA A 179 -7.38 10.72 -7.49
N GLY A 180 -6.15 10.47 -7.10
CA GLY A 180 -5.82 9.77 -5.87
C GLY A 180 -4.47 10.27 -5.34
N ALA A 181 -4.30 10.20 -4.03
CA ALA A 181 -3.05 10.53 -3.36
C ALA A 181 -2.84 9.65 -2.14
N GLY A 182 -1.59 9.35 -1.85
CA GLY A 182 -1.17 8.64 -0.64
C GLY A 182 0.08 9.27 -0.05
N LEU A 183 0.12 9.34 1.27
CA LEU A 183 1.21 9.92 2.05
C LEU A 183 1.55 9.00 3.21
N TYR A 184 2.84 8.86 3.52
CA TYR A 184 3.36 8.25 4.75
C TYR A 184 4.57 9.03 5.25
N ALA A 185 4.68 9.19 6.54
CA ALA A 185 5.87 9.62 7.23
C ALA A 185 6.03 8.81 8.51
N GLY A 186 7.19 8.27 8.73
CA GLY A 186 7.48 7.45 9.90
C GLY A 186 8.94 7.57 10.33
N ASN A 187 9.16 7.29 11.61
CA ASN A 187 10.48 7.22 12.21
C ASN A 187 10.47 6.20 13.37
N ASN A 188 11.63 5.83 13.89
CA ASN A 188 11.72 4.87 14.97
C ASN A 188 11.91 5.50 16.38
N ALA A 189 11.83 6.84 16.49
CA ALA A 189 12.07 7.59 17.73
C ALA A 189 10.89 8.48 18.14
N ILE A 190 10.66 9.56 17.43
CA ILE A 190 9.82 10.70 17.82
C ILE A 190 8.33 10.39 17.67
N TYR A 191 7.49 10.83 18.62
CA TYR A 191 6.04 10.68 18.64
C TYR A 191 5.35 11.92 19.25
N PRO A 192 4.05 12.17 18.98
CA PRO A 192 3.37 13.40 19.37
C PRO A 192 3.41 13.74 20.85
N ASP A 193 3.23 12.77 21.76
CA ASP A 193 3.30 13.03 23.21
C ASP A 193 4.68 13.51 23.63
N TRP A 194 5.74 12.93 23.05
CA TRP A 194 7.09 13.40 23.31
C TRP A 194 7.29 14.84 22.83
N ILE A 195 6.84 15.15 21.60
CA ILE A 195 6.89 16.52 21.06
C ILE A 195 6.16 17.50 21.99
N ASN A 196 4.92 17.17 22.38
CA ASN A 196 4.12 18.01 23.25
C ASN A 196 4.80 18.23 24.62
N ASN A 197 5.32 17.17 25.24
CA ASN A 197 5.93 17.23 26.55
C ASN A 197 7.26 17.99 26.53
N GLN A 198 8.04 17.86 25.46
CA GLN A 198 9.35 18.50 25.35
C GLN A 198 9.24 19.94 24.80
N LEU A 199 8.56 20.15 23.67
CA LEU A 199 8.52 21.48 23.04
C LEU A 199 7.54 22.44 23.73
N PHE A 200 6.38 21.95 24.20
CA PHE A 200 5.33 22.78 24.81
C PHE A 200 5.30 22.65 26.33
N GLY A 201 5.91 21.61 26.91
CA GLY A 201 6.03 21.38 28.36
C GLY A 201 7.16 22.15 29.03
N GLY A 202 7.95 22.94 28.31
CA GLY A 202 9.08 23.71 28.81
C GLY A 202 10.35 22.86 28.93
N LEU A 203 10.93 22.52 27.78
CA LEU A 203 12.22 21.84 27.68
C LEU A 203 13.32 22.69 28.35
N ASP A 204 13.93 22.14 29.39
CA ASP A 204 15.13 22.70 30.03
C ASP A 204 16.26 21.67 29.97
N LEU A 205 17.10 21.79 28.95
CA LEU A 205 18.27 20.92 28.74
C LEU A 205 19.43 21.19 29.75
N ARG A 206 19.28 22.18 30.64
CA ARG A 206 20.25 22.44 31.73
C ARG A 206 20.01 21.51 32.92
N ASP A 207 18.77 21.01 33.07
CA ASP A 207 18.44 19.98 34.03
C ASP A 207 18.89 18.60 33.48
N PRO A 208 19.87 17.94 34.14
CA PRO A 208 20.38 16.66 33.63
C PRO A 208 19.30 15.59 33.51
N GLY A 209 18.31 15.53 34.42
CA GLY A 209 17.22 14.55 34.36
C GLY A 209 16.31 14.77 33.16
N LYS A 210 15.93 16.02 32.89
CA LYS A 210 15.10 16.36 31.69
C LYS A 210 15.85 16.13 30.39
N LYS A 211 17.17 16.37 30.40
CA LYS A 211 18.02 16.10 29.25
C LYS A 211 18.13 14.60 28.97
N ASP A 212 18.34 13.78 30.00
CA ASP A 212 18.38 12.33 29.84
C ASP A 212 17.03 11.79 29.36
N ASP A 213 15.92 12.29 29.89
CA ASP A 213 14.56 11.95 29.40
C ASP A 213 14.37 12.34 27.92
N PHE A 214 14.85 13.53 27.53
CA PHE A 214 14.80 13.99 26.15
C PHE A 214 15.59 13.07 25.20
N LEU A 215 16.81 12.70 25.59
CA LEU A 215 17.69 11.88 24.76
C LEU A 215 17.27 10.39 24.75
N SER A 216 16.56 9.93 25.76
CA SER A 216 16.17 8.52 25.91
C SER A 216 15.22 8.00 24.83
N VAL A 217 14.53 8.89 24.09
CA VAL A 217 13.62 8.50 23.00
C VAL A 217 14.39 8.05 21.76
N PHE A 218 15.60 8.55 21.57
CA PHE A 218 16.41 8.20 20.41
C PHE A 218 17.03 6.81 20.62
N PRO A 219 16.97 5.94 19.59
CA PRO A 219 17.50 4.59 19.70
C PRO A 219 19.02 4.59 19.88
N ALA A 220 19.54 3.56 20.55
CA ALA A 220 20.97 3.34 20.68
C ALA A 220 21.66 3.02 19.35
N ASP A 221 20.89 2.46 18.42
CA ASP A 221 21.26 2.28 17.02
C ASP A 221 20.96 3.56 16.24
N ASN A 222 20.68 3.46 14.96
CA ASN A 222 20.39 4.62 14.12
C ASN A 222 18.94 5.11 14.26
N TRP A 223 18.78 6.41 14.21
CA TRP A 223 17.47 7.04 14.06
C TRP A 223 17.05 7.03 12.59
N ASN A 224 16.14 6.14 12.26
CA ASN A 224 15.64 5.97 10.91
C ASN A 224 14.41 6.85 10.66
N ILE A 225 14.41 7.54 9.53
CA ILE A 225 13.28 8.30 9.03
C ILE A 225 12.92 7.71 7.67
N ASN A 226 11.66 7.36 7.49
CA ASN A 226 11.16 6.85 6.22
C ASN A 226 10.00 7.71 5.73
N MET A 227 9.97 7.92 4.43
CA MET A 227 8.90 8.66 3.79
C MET A 227 8.60 8.08 2.42
N ALA A 228 7.36 8.21 1.99
CA ALA A 228 7.00 7.99 0.61
C ALA A 228 5.69 8.73 0.28
N ALA A 229 5.54 9.16 -0.97
CA ALA A 229 4.36 9.82 -1.48
C ALA A 229 3.98 9.22 -2.83
N GLY A 230 2.70 9.25 -3.15
CA GLY A 230 2.23 8.84 -4.45
C GLY A 230 0.99 9.63 -4.86
N ILE A 231 0.90 9.88 -6.15
CA ILE A 231 -0.29 10.46 -6.78
C ILE A 231 -0.75 9.51 -7.87
N ASN A 232 -2.04 9.36 -8.02
CA ASN A 232 -2.65 8.55 -9.05
C ASN A 232 -3.63 9.40 -9.85
N PHE A 233 -3.24 9.72 -11.08
CA PHE A 233 -4.12 10.36 -12.05
C PHE A 233 -4.36 9.39 -13.21
N MET A 234 -5.61 9.34 -13.71
CA MET A 234 -5.97 8.62 -14.92
C MET A 234 -5.57 7.13 -14.94
N SER A 235 -5.87 6.39 -13.88
CA SER A 235 -5.87 4.93 -13.96
C SER A 235 -7.29 4.44 -14.25
N PHE A 236 -7.40 3.45 -15.13
CA PHE A 236 -8.69 2.86 -15.45
C PHE A 236 -8.59 1.35 -15.66
N THR A 237 -9.72 0.69 -15.45
CA THR A 237 -9.91 -0.71 -15.84
C THR A 237 -11.05 -0.82 -16.84
N LEU A 238 -10.91 -1.71 -17.81
CA LEU A 238 -11.89 -2.05 -18.80
C LEU A 238 -11.96 -3.59 -18.90
N GLY A 239 -12.93 -4.18 -18.21
CA GLY A 239 -13.02 -5.63 -18.11
C GLY A 239 -11.74 -6.25 -17.52
N ASN A 240 -11.08 -7.08 -18.29
CA ASN A 240 -9.85 -7.78 -17.90
C ASN A 240 -8.57 -6.96 -18.01
N PHE A 241 -8.64 -5.77 -18.56
CA PHE A 241 -7.50 -4.90 -18.82
C PHE A 241 -7.46 -3.72 -17.86
N GLY A 242 -6.28 -3.36 -17.42
CA GLY A 242 -6.00 -2.18 -16.60
C GLY A 242 -4.88 -1.34 -17.18
N LEU A 243 -5.00 -0.04 -17.06
CA LEU A 243 -3.97 0.93 -17.46
C LEU A 243 -3.85 2.01 -16.39
N SER A 244 -2.62 2.28 -16.00
CA SER A 244 -2.29 3.39 -15.09
C SER A 244 -1.29 4.30 -15.77
N ILE A 245 -1.62 5.58 -15.87
CA ILE A 245 -0.76 6.61 -16.45
C ILE A 245 -0.59 7.70 -15.39
N LEU A 246 0.59 8.33 -15.34
CA LEU A 246 0.86 9.42 -14.40
C LEU A 246 0.65 9.01 -12.93
N GLN A 247 1.43 8.05 -12.49
CA GLN A 247 1.50 7.66 -11.07
C GLN A 247 2.86 8.01 -10.47
N PRO A 248 3.23 9.30 -10.34
CA PRO A 248 4.49 9.65 -9.70
C PRO A 248 4.50 9.16 -8.26
N LYS A 249 5.60 8.52 -7.91
CA LYS A 249 5.89 8.00 -6.57
C LYS A 249 7.25 8.50 -6.12
N VAL A 250 7.35 8.82 -4.85
CA VAL A 250 8.58 9.22 -4.19
C VAL A 250 8.79 8.29 -3.00
N LEU A 251 9.99 7.74 -2.88
CA LEU A 251 10.46 6.95 -1.75
C LEU A 251 11.68 7.64 -1.17
N GLY A 252 11.79 7.74 0.14
CA GLY A 252 12.97 8.32 0.76
C GLY A 252 13.20 7.76 2.15
N SER A 253 14.45 7.64 2.51
CA SER A 253 14.89 7.29 3.85
C SER A 253 16.08 8.13 4.28
N GLY A 254 16.21 8.26 5.60
CA GLY A 254 17.38 8.84 6.24
C GLY A 254 17.77 7.99 7.43
N ASN A 255 19.05 7.78 7.56
CA ASN A 255 19.65 7.07 8.68
C ASN A 255 20.59 8.02 9.43
N LEU A 256 20.21 8.39 10.63
CA LEU A 256 20.91 9.36 11.47
C LEU A 256 21.61 8.63 12.62
N PRO A 257 22.94 8.69 12.72
CA PRO A 257 23.67 8.05 13.80
C PRO A 257 23.31 8.64 15.17
N PRO A 258 23.31 7.85 16.25
CA PRO A 258 22.96 8.31 17.61
C PRO A 258 23.83 9.48 18.07
N ALA A 259 25.08 9.52 17.63
CA ALA A 259 26.03 10.58 17.96
C ALA A 259 25.55 11.98 17.53
N ILE A 260 24.64 12.10 16.55
CA ILE A 260 24.10 13.41 16.12
C ILE A 260 23.30 14.08 17.25
N MET A 261 22.52 13.29 18.02
CA MET A 261 21.76 13.80 19.14
C MET A 261 22.69 14.17 20.32
N ASP A 262 23.75 13.41 20.48
CA ASP A 262 24.79 13.69 21.49
C ASP A 262 25.57 14.97 21.15
N VAL A 263 25.83 15.22 19.87
CA VAL A 263 26.44 16.48 19.41
C VAL A 263 25.50 17.67 19.59
N LEU A 264 24.23 17.54 19.20
CA LEU A 264 23.28 18.65 19.25
C LEU A 264 22.82 18.97 20.70
N PHE A 265 22.63 17.97 21.53
CA PHE A 265 21.96 18.11 22.82
C PHE A 265 22.76 17.49 24.01
N GLY A 266 23.72 16.61 23.74
CA GLY A 266 24.49 15.87 24.72
C GLY A 266 25.41 16.73 25.58
N GLY A 267 25.74 17.95 25.13
CA GLY A 267 26.71 18.88 25.69
C GLY A 267 28.14 18.54 25.29
N VAL A 268 29.01 19.48 25.58
CA VAL A 268 30.42 19.39 25.17
C VAL A 268 31.15 18.33 26.00
N LYS A 269 31.69 17.32 25.30
CA LYS A 269 32.63 16.34 25.88
C LYS A 269 33.97 16.54 25.18
N PHE A 270 34.92 17.16 25.86
CA PHE A 270 36.22 17.46 25.28
C PHE A 270 37.01 16.20 24.94
N GLU A 271 37.73 16.25 23.83
CA GLU A 271 38.66 15.21 23.37
C GLU A 271 38.00 13.82 23.12
N GLN A 272 36.69 13.78 22.97
CA GLN A 272 35.96 12.57 22.64
C GLN A 272 35.40 12.69 21.22
N PRO A 273 35.94 11.96 20.22
CA PRO A 273 35.42 11.95 18.87
C PRO A 273 33.98 11.46 18.86
N LYS A 274 33.13 12.13 18.08
CA LYS A 274 31.75 11.72 17.79
C LYS A 274 31.71 11.29 16.34
N ASP A 275 31.50 9.99 16.13
CA ASP A 275 31.42 9.38 14.80
C ASP A 275 29.98 9.52 14.25
N LEU A 276 29.87 10.20 13.11
CA LEU A 276 28.65 10.41 12.35
C LEU A 276 28.68 9.70 10.99
N SER A 277 29.63 8.83 10.75
CA SER A 277 29.87 8.19 9.43
C SER A 277 28.72 7.27 8.99
N ALA A 278 27.78 6.91 9.87
CA ALA A 278 26.58 6.16 9.49
C ALA A 278 25.46 7.03 8.92
N LEU A 279 25.67 8.34 8.77
CA LEU A 279 24.69 9.24 8.15
C LEU A 279 24.52 8.86 6.68
N ASN A 280 23.31 8.50 6.29
CA ASN A 280 22.93 8.33 4.89
C ASN A 280 21.54 8.88 4.61
N LEU A 281 21.32 9.26 3.36
CA LEU A 281 20.03 9.72 2.84
C LEU A 281 19.83 9.11 1.45
N SER A 282 18.64 8.60 1.20
CA SER A 282 18.26 8.03 -0.11
C SER A 282 16.92 8.58 -0.56
N LEU A 283 16.81 8.94 -1.83
CA LEU A 283 15.56 9.42 -2.45
C LEU A 283 15.44 8.87 -3.86
N LEU A 284 14.31 8.23 -4.15
CA LEU A 284 13.90 7.81 -5.48
C LEU A 284 12.56 8.43 -5.85
N ALA A 285 12.49 9.12 -6.97
CA ALA A 285 11.24 9.54 -7.58
C ALA A 285 11.09 8.86 -8.95
N ALA A 286 9.96 8.23 -9.20
CA ALA A 286 9.64 7.56 -10.45
C ALA A 286 8.16 7.71 -10.79
N ALA A 287 7.83 7.70 -12.08
CA ALA A 287 6.47 7.73 -12.59
C ALA A 287 6.23 6.50 -13.48
N PRO A 288 5.77 5.37 -12.92
CA PRO A 288 5.44 4.19 -13.71
C PRO A 288 4.23 4.42 -14.60
N ILE A 289 4.27 3.81 -15.78
CA ILE A 289 3.13 3.59 -16.66
C ILE A 289 2.88 2.09 -16.67
N SER A 290 1.74 1.65 -16.10
CA SER A 290 1.46 0.23 -15.88
C SER A 290 0.35 -0.25 -16.79
N MET A 291 0.54 -1.42 -17.38
CA MET A 291 -0.46 -2.13 -18.16
C MET A 291 -0.67 -3.51 -17.54
N ASP A 292 -1.87 -3.77 -17.07
CA ASP A 292 -2.24 -5.01 -16.38
C ASP A 292 -3.27 -5.79 -17.17
N TYR A 293 -3.16 -7.11 -17.14
CA TYR A 293 -4.13 -8.02 -17.70
C TYR A 293 -4.35 -9.21 -16.78
N GLY A 294 -5.61 -9.53 -16.50
CA GLY A 294 -5.96 -10.68 -15.70
C GLY A 294 -7.09 -11.48 -16.32
N ARG A 295 -7.10 -12.79 -16.10
CA ARG A 295 -8.14 -13.67 -16.64
C ARG A 295 -8.40 -14.88 -15.78
N GLN A 296 -9.65 -15.34 -15.79
CA GLN A 296 -10.00 -16.63 -15.24
C GLN A 296 -9.39 -17.76 -16.10
N VAL A 297 -8.79 -18.74 -15.42
CA VAL A 297 -8.13 -19.90 -16.04
C VAL A 297 -8.77 -21.15 -15.49
N GLN A 298 -9.17 -22.07 -16.34
CA GLN A 298 -9.63 -23.39 -15.91
C GLN A 298 -8.48 -24.38 -15.98
N LEU A 299 -8.12 -24.91 -14.82
CA LEU A 299 -7.12 -25.96 -14.67
C LEU A 299 -7.85 -27.24 -14.24
N PRO A 300 -8.03 -28.23 -15.14
CA PRO A 300 -8.76 -29.47 -14.83
C PRO A 300 -8.22 -30.18 -13.59
N GLN A 301 -6.91 -30.08 -13.35
CA GLN A 301 -6.23 -30.71 -12.21
C GLN A 301 -6.65 -30.10 -10.85
N LEU A 302 -7.06 -28.81 -10.84
CA LEU A 302 -7.47 -28.08 -9.64
C LEU A 302 -8.97 -28.04 -9.41
N LYS A 303 -9.79 -28.55 -10.33
CA LYS A 303 -11.25 -28.46 -10.30
C LYS A 303 -11.91 -29.00 -9.00
N ASN A 304 -11.25 -29.94 -8.32
CA ASN A 304 -11.76 -30.50 -7.07
C ASN A 304 -11.25 -29.76 -5.82
N ILE A 305 -10.35 -28.79 -5.99
CA ILE A 305 -9.70 -28.05 -4.88
C ILE A 305 -10.09 -26.59 -4.90
N VAL A 306 -10.29 -26.03 -6.10
CA VAL A 306 -10.49 -24.59 -6.34
C VAL A 306 -11.73 -24.43 -7.23
N ASP A 307 -12.67 -23.61 -6.79
CA ASP A 307 -13.89 -23.30 -7.57
C ASP A 307 -13.53 -22.45 -8.80
N ARG A 308 -12.70 -21.41 -8.60
CA ARG A 308 -12.26 -20.51 -9.67
C ARG A 308 -10.80 -20.13 -9.45
N PHE A 309 -10.05 -20.12 -10.53
CA PHE A 309 -8.65 -19.74 -10.54
C PHE A 309 -8.41 -18.60 -11.53
N TYR A 310 -7.65 -17.60 -11.14
CA TYR A 310 -7.34 -16.42 -11.92
C TYR A 310 -5.83 -16.24 -11.99
N ALA A 311 -5.33 -15.83 -13.13
CA ALA A 311 -3.94 -15.47 -13.34
C ALA A 311 -3.86 -14.12 -14.06
N GLY A 312 -2.83 -13.37 -13.76
CA GLY A 312 -2.61 -12.07 -14.35
C GLY A 312 -1.15 -11.69 -14.40
N ALA A 313 -0.85 -10.78 -15.31
CA ALA A 313 0.45 -10.18 -15.47
C ALA A 313 0.32 -8.68 -15.75
N GLY A 314 1.30 -7.91 -15.28
CA GLY A 314 1.43 -6.49 -15.50
C GLY A 314 2.82 -6.15 -16.03
N LEU A 315 2.90 -5.15 -16.90
CA LEU A 315 4.14 -4.55 -17.37
C LEU A 315 4.15 -3.09 -16.94
N ASN A 316 5.17 -2.71 -16.20
CA ASN A 316 5.41 -1.34 -15.77
C ASN A 316 6.58 -0.77 -16.57
N LEU A 317 6.35 0.33 -17.29
CA LEU A 317 7.40 1.15 -17.87
C LEU A 317 7.79 2.20 -16.84
N LEU A 318 9.01 2.14 -16.33
CA LEU A 318 9.50 3.02 -15.28
C LEU A 318 10.14 4.27 -15.92
N VAL A 319 9.60 5.44 -15.58
CA VAL A 319 10.21 6.73 -15.88
C VAL A 319 10.81 7.25 -14.58
N GLY A 320 12.13 7.14 -14.44
CA GLY A 320 12.87 7.69 -13.31
C GLY A 320 12.97 9.21 -13.42
N LEU A 321 12.58 9.90 -12.36
CA LEU A 321 12.58 11.37 -12.28
C LEU A 321 13.78 11.86 -11.48
N THR A 322 14.05 11.25 -10.34
CA THR A 322 15.14 11.63 -9.44
C THR A 322 15.67 10.41 -8.71
N ASP A 323 16.98 10.35 -8.56
CA ASP A 323 17.71 9.34 -7.81
C ASP A 323 18.86 10.02 -7.06
N ILE A 324 18.77 10.02 -5.73
CA ILE A 324 19.74 10.66 -4.85
C ILE A 324 20.17 9.65 -3.79
N HIS A 325 21.47 9.47 -3.65
CA HIS A 325 22.07 8.79 -2.51
C HIS A 325 23.18 9.68 -1.94
N MET A 326 23.15 9.86 -0.66
CA MET A 326 24.18 10.58 0.08
C MET A 326 24.67 9.66 1.21
N ASP A 327 25.97 9.42 1.23
CA ASP A 327 26.64 8.65 2.26
C ASP A 327 27.75 9.50 2.89
N ALA A 328 27.84 9.46 4.21
CA ALA A 328 29.01 9.99 4.91
C ALA A 328 30.04 8.86 5.05
N ASP A 329 31.02 8.81 4.15
CA ASP A 329 32.12 7.83 4.21
C ASP A 329 32.95 7.99 5.48
N ARG A 330 33.11 9.23 5.93
CA ARG A 330 33.72 9.63 7.19
C ARG A 330 33.09 10.96 7.62
N LEU A 331 32.66 11.03 8.87
CA LEU A 331 32.20 12.27 9.48
C LEU A 331 32.45 12.21 10.98
N GLU A 332 33.38 13.01 11.48
CA GLU A 332 33.74 13.05 12.87
C GLU A 332 33.71 14.49 13.42
N ILE A 333 33.25 14.65 14.66
CA ILE A 333 33.29 15.91 15.39
C ILE A 333 34.11 15.72 16.66
N ILE A 334 35.15 16.54 16.84
CA ILE A 334 36.00 16.54 18.02
C ILE A 334 35.95 17.94 18.65
N THR A 335 35.53 18.03 19.88
CA THR A 335 35.54 19.29 20.64
C THR A 335 36.73 19.32 21.55
N THR A 336 37.53 20.36 21.44
CA THR A 336 38.65 20.68 22.37
C THR A 336 38.28 21.89 23.23
N PRO A 337 39.02 22.22 24.28
CA PRO A 337 38.75 23.43 25.08
C PRO A 337 38.73 24.73 24.26
N ASP A 338 39.49 24.79 23.16
CA ASP A 338 39.73 26.01 22.40
C ASP A 338 39.05 25.98 21.01
N SER A 339 38.55 24.83 20.56
CA SER A 339 37.99 24.71 19.20
C SER A 339 37.10 23.48 19.01
N VAL A 340 36.24 23.52 18.00
CA VAL A 340 35.53 22.37 17.45
C VAL A 340 36.16 22.02 16.11
N LEU A 341 36.60 20.78 15.96
CA LEU A 341 37.13 20.23 14.72
C LEU A 341 36.06 19.32 14.11
N ILE A 342 35.68 19.57 12.87
CA ILE A 342 34.76 18.74 12.07
C ILE A 342 35.54 18.24 10.87
N GLU A 343 35.70 16.94 10.76
CA GLU A 343 36.34 16.32 9.61
C GLU A 343 35.34 15.39 8.92
N GLY A 344 35.24 15.51 7.60
CA GLY A 344 34.30 14.71 6.85
C GLY A 344 34.70 14.41 5.42
N LYS A 345 34.21 13.26 4.96
CA LYS A 345 34.13 12.93 3.56
C LYS A 345 32.71 12.45 3.29
N THR A 346 32.03 13.10 2.37
CA THR A 346 30.68 12.72 1.93
C THR A 346 30.67 12.47 0.42
N THR A 347 29.92 11.45 0.01
CA THR A 347 29.69 11.10 -1.37
C THR A 347 28.22 11.28 -1.68
N ILE A 348 27.89 12.09 -2.69
CA ILE A 348 26.53 12.31 -3.16
C ILE A 348 26.44 11.80 -4.59
N LEU A 349 25.55 10.86 -4.82
CA LEU A 349 25.22 10.34 -6.14
C LEU A 349 23.86 10.87 -6.58
N THR A 350 23.80 11.49 -7.76
CA THR A 350 22.58 12.07 -8.30
C THR A 350 22.41 11.75 -9.78
N ASN A 351 21.20 11.93 -10.33
CA ASN A 351 20.94 11.91 -11.78
C ASN A 351 20.93 13.33 -12.41
N PHE A 352 21.47 14.31 -11.71
CA PHE A 352 21.64 15.69 -12.19
C PHE A 352 22.90 16.30 -11.60
N ASP A 353 23.45 17.26 -12.30
CA ASP A 353 24.55 18.08 -11.81
C ASP A 353 24.01 19.06 -10.74
N LEU A 354 24.64 19.10 -9.55
CA LEU A 354 24.25 20.01 -8.49
C LEU A 354 24.40 21.50 -8.87
N ASP A 355 25.32 21.82 -9.79
CA ASP A 355 25.52 23.17 -10.31
C ASP A 355 24.53 23.52 -11.45
N SER A 356 23.94 22.51 -12.10
CA SER A 356 22.99 22.69 -13.21
C SER A 356 21.86 21.65 -13.08
N PRO A 357 20.88 21.88 -12.23
CA PRO A 357 19.90 20.85 -11.78
C PRO A 357 18.84 20.49 -12.84
N ALA A 358 19.26 20.16 -14.07
CA ALA A 358 18.41 19.57 -15.07
C ALA A 358 18.50 18.04 -14.97
N PRO A 359 17.50 17.33 -14.43
CA PRO A 359 17.61 15.90 -14.20
C PRO A 359 17.65 15.11 -15.51
N ALA A 360 18.61 14.20 -15.63
CA ALA A 360 18.59 13.17 -16.65
C ALA A 360 17.51 12.14 -16.30
N LEU A 361 16.50 12.00 -17.17
CA LEU A 361 15.44 11.02 -16.95
C LEU A 361 15.98 9.59 -17.04
N GLY A 362 15.57 8.77 -16.10
CA GLY A 362 15.79 7.33 -16.12
C GLY A 362 14.70 6.60 -16.88
N THR A 363 15.06 5.49 -17.51
CA THR A 363 14.08 4.61 -18.17
C THR A 363 14.30 3.16 -17.77
N GLY A 364 13.21 2.44 -17.60
CA GLY A 364 13.28 1.06 -17.18
C GLY A 364 11.96 0.31 -17.32
N PHE A 365 11.94 -0.89 -16.78
CA PHE A 365 10.71 -1.67 -16.71
C PHE A 365 10.71 -2.58 -15.48
N SER A 366 9.50 -2.99 -15.06
CA SER A 366 9.29 -4.07 -14.10
C SER A 366 8.08 -4.92 -14.52
N LEU A 367 7.96 -6.10 -13.93
CA LEU A 367 6.88 -7.05 -14.18
C LEU A 367 6.12 -7.33 -12.89
N ASP A 368 4.79 -7.34 -12.99
CA ASP A 368 3.90 -7.82 -11.95
C ASP A 368 3.30 -9.16 -12.38
N LEU A 369 3.31 -10.13 -11.48
CA LEU A 369 2.67 -11.42 -11.69
C LEU A 369 1.71 -11.68 -10.54
N GLY A 370 0.54 -12.25 -10.87
CA GLY A 370 -0.44 -12.53 -9.85
C GLY A 370 -1.25 -13.78 -10.12
N VAL A 371 -1.69 -14.41 -9.03
CA VAL A 371 -2.72 -15.45 -9.05
C VAL A 371 -3.71 -15.22 -7.93
N VAL A 372 -4.96 -15.58 -8.17
CA VAL A 372 -6.04 -15.63 -7.17
C VAL A 372 -6.77 -16.94 -7.34
N ALA A 373 -7.09 -17.59 -6.23
CA ALA A 373 -7.85 -18.83 -6.20
C ALA A 373 -9.02 -18.69 -5.22
N ASP A 374 -10.25 -18.77 -5.73
CA ASP A 374 -11.43 -18.95 -4.92
C ASP A 374 -11.54 -20.44 -4.57
N ILE A 375 -11.19 -20.79 -3.35
CA ILE A 375 -11.22 -22.18 -2.86
C ILE A 375 -12.68 -22.64 -2.70
N ASN A 376 -13.53 -21.71 -2.25
CA ASN A 376 -14.99 -21.86 -2.14
C ASN A 376 -15.62 -20.45 -2.08
N PRO A 377 -16.96 -20.31 -2.04
CA PRO A 377 -17.62 -19.00 -1.99
C PRO A 377 -17.21 -18.08 -0.83
N HIS A 378 -16.63 -18.64 0.23
CA HIS A 378 -16.23 -17.89 1.42
C HIS A 378 -14.74 -17.62 1.50
N LEU A 379 -13.89 -18.49 0.94
CA LEU A 379 -12.44 -18.41 1.06
C LEU A 379 -11.78 -18.18 -0.28
N SER A 380 -11.04 -17.08 -0.38
CA SER A 380 -10.14 -16.79 -1.51
C SER A 380 -8.72 -16.60 -1.00
N VAL A 381 -7.74 -17.04 -1.78
CA VAL A 381 -6.31 -16.85 -1.52
C VAL A 381 -5.64 -16.24 -2.73
N SER A 382 -4.56 -15.50 -2.52
CA SER A 382 -3.83 -14.84 -3.60
C SER A 382 -2.32 -14.82 -3.36
N LEU A 383 -1.59 -14.80 -4.47
CA LEU A 383 -0.16 -14.54 -4.49
C LEU A 383 0.11 -13.46 -5.53
N SER A 384 0.93 -12.47 -5.16
CA SER A 384 1.39 -11.42 -6.07
C SER A 384 2.90 -11.23 -5.92
N LEU A 385 3.57 -11.11 -7.05
CA LEU A 385 4.97 -10.70 -7.17
C LEU A 385 4.95 -9.35 -7.89
N LYS A 386 5.39 -8.30 -7.22
CA LYS A 386 5.35 -6.94 -7.75
C LYS A 386 6.73 -6.44 -8.09
N ASP A 387 6.78 -5.64 -9.14
CA ASP A 387 7.97 -4.93 -9.59
C ASP A 387 9.20 -5.86 -9.77
N LEU A 388 8.95 -7.12 -10.23
CA LEU A 388 10.02 -8.08 -10.53
C LEU A 388 10.96 -7.51 -11.60
N PHE A 389 12.27 -7.72 -11.39
CA PHE A 389 13.32 -7.23 -12.29
C PHE A 389 13.30 -5.71 -12.50
N GLY A 390 12.62 -4.99 -11.60
CA GLY A 390 12.49 -3.54 -11.64
C GLY A 390 13.87 -2.88 -11.64
N THR A 391 14.20 -2.19 -12.74
CA THR A 391 15.47 -1.50 -12.89
C THR A 391 15.25 -0.25 -13.72
N THR A 392 15.76 0.87 -13.26
CA THR A 392 15.82 2.13 -13.99
C THR A 392 17.24 2.38 -14.45
N THR A 393 17.44 2.62 -15.72
CA THR A 393 18.74 3.01 -16.31
C THR A 393 18.75 4.50 -16.53
N TRP A 394 19.73 5.17 -15.96
CA TRP A 394 19.98 6.59 -16.08
C TRP A 394 20.98 6.83 -17.19
N SER A 395 20.73 7.78 -18.07
CA SER A 395 21.64 8.13 -19.14
C SER A 395 22.92 8.78 -18.62
N GLU A 396 22.79 9.51 -17.53
CA GLU A 396 23.89 10.19 -16.87
C GLU A 396 23.66 10.24 -15.36
N ARG A 397 24.72 10.05 -14.59
CA ARG A 397 24.77 10.21 -13.13
C ARG A 397 25.98 11.06 -12.79
N TYR A 398 25.90 11.73 -11.65
CA TYR A 398 26.93 12.59 -11.13
C TYR A 398 27.33 12.12 -9.74
N ILE A 399 28.64 12.14 -9.49
CA ILE A 399 29.18 11.90 -8.15
C ILE A 399 29.81 13.20 -7.69
N THR A 400 29.40 13.68 -6.53
CA THR A 400 30.02 14.79 -5.84
C THR A 400 30.68 14.27 -4.58
N GLU A 401 32.01 14.36 -4.54
CA GLU A 401 32.80 14.03 -3.35
C GLU A 401 33.21 15.33 -2.68
N ASN A 402 32.85 15.46 -1.40
CA ASN A 402 33.24 16.56 -0.54
C ASN A 402 34.15 16.03 0.56
N GLU A 403 35.37 16.50 0.62
CA GLU A 403 36.30 16.27 1.72
C GLU A 403 36.61 17.60 2.40
N PHE A 404 36.30 17.69 3.68
CA PHE A 404 36.42 18.92 4.43
C PHE A 404 37.01 18.70 5.81
N SER A 405 37.70 19.73 6.31
CA SER A 405 38.17 19.83 7.68
C SER A 405 37.93 21.24 8.17
N ILE A 406 37.01 21.37 9.08
CA ILE A 406 36.57 22.65 9.66
C ILE A 406 37.10 22.74 11.06
N ARG A 407 37.82 23.80 11.39
CA ARG A 407 38.20 24.14 12.75
C ARG A 407 37.57 25.47 13.12
N LEU A 408 36.61 25.44 14.04
CA LEU A 408 35.98 26.63 14.62
C LEU A 408 36.63 26.91 15.96
N SER A 409 37.21 28.09 16.15
CA SER A 409 37.66 28.54 17.47
C SER A 409 36.46 28.95 18.35
N ALA A 410 36.67 29.11 19.65
CA ALA A 410 35.62 29.60 20.53
C ALA A 410 35.16 31.02 20.14
N GLU A 411 36.07 31.83 19.58
CA GLU A 411 35.79 33.18 19.10
C GLU A 411 34.92 33.14 17.83
N ASP A 412 35.22 32.24 16.87
CA ASP A 412 34.39 32.02 15.67
C ASP A 412 32.97 31.59 16.01
N ILE A 413 32.75 30.78 17.04
CA ILE A 413 31.43 30.29 17.43
C ILE A 413 30.58 31.40 18.06
N ASP A 414 31.19 32.29 18.86
CA ASP A 414 30.49 33.42 19.46
C ASP A 414 30.06 34.44 18.40
N ASP A 415 30.87 34.64 17.35
CA ASP A 415 30.65 35.65 16.32
C ASP A 415 29.76 35.14 15.17
N ILE A 416 29.55 33.83 15.03
CA ILE A 416 28.85 33.21 13.84
C ILE A 416 27.41 33.71 13.67
N GLN A 417 26.76 34.17 14.75
CA GLN A 417 25.41 34.75 14.69
C GLN A 417 25.36 36.15 14.10
N ASP A 418 26.48 36.84 14.12
CA ASP A 418 26.64 38.21 13.63
C ASP A 418 27.30 38.26 12.24
N TYR A 419 27.66 37.11 11.64
CA TYR A 419 28.29 37.04 10.33
C TYR A 419 27.32 37.53 9.24
N ASN A 420 27.85 38.41 8.37
CA ASN A 420 27.17 38.81 7.16
C ASN A 420 27.39 37.77 6.03
N ASP A 421 26.69 37.91 4.90
CA ASP A 421 26.74 36.97 3.79
C ASP A 421 28.18 36.79 3.24
N GLU A 422 29.00 37.85 3.18
CA GLU A 422 30.39 37.77 2.70
C GLU A 422 31.29 37.00 3.69
N GLN A 423 31.05 37.13 4.99
CA GLN A 423 31.78 36.39 6.02
C GLN A 423 31.37 34.93 6.04
N MET A 424 30.09 34.63 5.84
CA MET A 424 29.62 33.27 5.67
C MET A 424 30.16 32.59 4.42
N ASP A 425 30.21 33.30 3.29
CA ASP A 425 30.83 32.81 2.05
C ASP A 425 32.34 32.57 2.21
N SER A 426 33.04 33.46 2.93
CA SER A 426 34.45 33.28 3.27
C SER A 426 34.71 32.10 4.20
N LEU A 427 33.86 31.94 5.18
CA LEU A 427 33.89 30.80 6.10
C LEU A 427 33.66 29.50 5.30
N GLU A 428 32.63 29.45 4.45
CA GLU A 428 32.32 28.30 3.60
C GLU A 428 33.50 27.93 2.68
N GLN A 429 34.17 28.94 2.06
CA GLN A 429 35.36 28.70 1.25
C GLN A 429 36.57 28.16 2.03
N SER A 430 36.68 28.50 3.32
CA SER A 430 37.75 27.99 4.17
C SER A 430 37.55 26.54 4.60
N PHE A 431 36.30 26.03 4.50
CA PHE A 431 35.92 24.72 4.99
C PHE A 431 36.12 23.59 3.99
N THR A 432 36.05 23.85 2.70
CA THR A 432 36.12 22.78 1.70
C THR A 432 37.57 22.58 1.25
N LYS A 433 38.16 21.44 1.59
CA LYS A 433 39.48 21.04 1.10
C LYS A 433 39.43 20.52 -0.35
N LEU A 434 38.38 19.77 -0.65
CA LEU A 434 38.12 19.18 -1.96
C LEU A 434 36.61 19.14 -2.19
N ASP A 435 36.15 19.79 -3.23
CA ASP A 435 34.81 19.69 -3.76
C ASP A 435 34.95 19.27 -5.22
N THR A 436 34.69 18.01 -5.51
CA THR A 436 34.85 17.48 -6.86
C THR A 436 33.55 16.88 -7.33
N SER A 437 32.95 17.50 -8.33
CA SER A 437 31.78 16.95 -9.04
C SER A 437 32.20 16.47 -10.41
N TYR A 438 31.81 15.25 -10.75
CA TYR A 438 32.11 14.67 -12.07
C TYR A 438 30.98 13.76 -12.57
N ALA A 439 30.84 13.71 -13.89
CA ALA A 439 29.90 12.78 -14.53
C ALA A 439 30.42 11.34 -14.36
N ALA A 440 29.64 10.51 -13.72
CA ALA A 440 29.91 9.08 -13.52
C ALA A 440 29.47 8.23 -14.73
N GLY A 441 28.87 8.86 -15.74
CA GLY A 441 28.30 8.18 -16.90
C GLY A 441 26.93 7.51 -16.59
N SER A 442 26.56 6.54 -17.42
CA SER A 442 25.30 5.82 -17.24
C SER A 442 25.34 4.88 -16.04
N GLY A 443 24.22 4.78 -15.34
CA GLY A 443 24.08 3.90 -14.18
C GLY A 443 22.72 3.23 -14.11
N LYS A 444 22.56 2.28 -13.18
CA LYS A 444 21.31 1.57 -12.94
C LYS A 444 20.91 1.70 -11.49
N THR A 445 19.61 1.80 -11.27
CA THR A 445 18.99 1.78 -9.94
C THR A 445 17.98 0.64 -9.89
N THR A 446 18.01 -0.13 -8.83
CA THR A 446 17.05 -1.21 -8.61
C THR A 446 15.77 -0.65 -8.02
N TYR A 447 14.63 -1.01 -8.59
CA TYR A 447 13.31 -0.64 -8.06
C TYR A 447 12.85 -1.70 -7.06
N PRO A 448 12.26 -1.31 -5.91
CA PRO A 448 11.88 -2.27 -4.87
C PRO A 448 10.86 -3.30 -5.35
N SER A 449 11.20 -4.57 -5.27
CA SER A 449 10.30 -5.67 -5.62
C SER A 449 9.73 -6.38 -4.39
N GLN A 450 8.52 -6.91 -4.51
CA GLN A 450 7.75 -7.43 -3.38
C GLN A 450 7.14 -8.79 -3.69
N PHE A 451 7.17 -9.66 -2.68
CA PHE A 451 6.39 -10.88 -2.58
C PHE A 451 5.21 -10.62 -1.63
N ILE A 452 3.99 -10.94 -2.07
CA ILE A 452 2.78 -10.70 -1.31
C ILE A 452 1.89 -11.94 -1.36
N LEU A 453 1.55 -12.48 -0.19
CA LEU A 453 0.58 -13.56 -0.02
C LEU A 453 -0.65 -13.00 0.69
N GLY A 454 -1.84 -13.28 0.18
CA GLY A 454 -3.10 -12.79 0.73
C GLY A 454 -4.15 -13.88 0.87
N GLY A 455 -5.09 -13.64 1.77
CA GLY A 455 -6.29 -14.46 1.94
C GLY A 455 -7.46 -13.60 2.40
N SER A 456 -8.67 -13.95 1.99
CA SER A 456 -9.90 -13.35 2.49
C SER A 456 -10.92 -14.41 2.81
N TYR A 457 -11.62 -14.23 3.94
CA TYR A 457 -12.67 -15.13 4.39
C TYR A 457 -13.94 -14.34 4.69
N ARG A 458 -15.02 -14.65 3.98
CA ARG A 458 -16.35 -14.07 4.18
C ARG A 458 -17.03 -14.79 5.37
N ILE A 459 -17.06 -14.13 6.51
CA ILE A 459 -17.71 -14.65 7.73
C ILE A 459 -19.23 -14.50 7.64
N LEU A 460 -19.68 -13.34 7.16
CA LEU A 460 -21.09 -13.00 6.92
C LEU A 460 -21.21 -12.38 5.53
N GLN A 461 -22.43 -12.20 5.01
CA GLN A 461 -22.64 -11.52 3.73
C GLN A 461 -22.07 -10.10 3.70
N ASP A 462 -22.09 -9.43 4.86
CA ASP A 462 -21.68 -8.06 5.09
C ASP A 462 -20.34 -7.93 5.85
N LEU A 463 -19.61 -9.05 6.07
CA LEU A 463 -18.38 -9.06 6.87
C LEU A 463 -17.33 -9.99 6.27
N ILE A 464 -16.21 -9.41 5.83
CA ILE A 464 -15.06 -10.13 5.28
C ILE A 464 -13.83 -9.84 6.15
N VAL A 465 -13.06 -10.87 6.44
CA VAL A 465 -11.75 -10.76 7.09
C VAL A 465 -10.68 -11.03 6.06
N HIS A 466 -9.67 -10.17 6.04
CA HIS A 466 -8.50 -10.26 5.18
C HIS A 466 -7.26 -10.55 6.02
N ALA A 467 -6.33 -11.32 5.47
CA ALA A 467 -5.00 -11.51 6.03
C ALA A 467 -3.96 -11.41 4.92
N SER A 468 -2.80 -10.89 5.25
CA SER A 468 -1.70 -10.80 4.29
C SER A 468 -0.34 -10.98 4.94
N PHE A 469 0.60 -11.48 4.13
CA PHE A 469 2.02 -11.46 4.37
C PHE A 469 2.70 -10.73 3.22
N ARG A 470 3.54 -9.73 3.52
CA ARG A 470 4.30 -8.94 2.55
C ARG A 470 5.78 -8.98 2.91
N HIS A 471 6.62 -9.19 1.90
CA HIS A 471 8.06 -9.15 2.05
C HIS A 471 8.71 -8.47 0.85
N TYR A 472 9.64 -7.56 1.11
CA TYR A 472 10.45 -6.95 0.06
C TYR A 472 11.60 -7.89 -0.30
N LEU A 473 11.79 -8.15 -1.58
CA LEU A 473 12.86 -9.02 -2.10
C LEU A 473 14.17 -8.24 -2.24
N ASN A 474 14.05 -6.96 -2.53
CA ASN A 474 15.15 -5.99 -2.57
C ASN A 474 14.59 -4.62 -2.19
N ASN A 475 15.42 -3.81 -1.55
CA ASN A 475 15.03 -2.47 -1.13
C ASN A 475 16.25 -1.64 -0.74
N ASP A 476 16.50 -0.57 -1.50
CA ASP A 476 17.64 0.35 -1.31
C ASP A 476 17.18 1.74 -0.81
N TYR A 477 15.87 1.95 -0.60
CA TYR A 477 15.27 3.26 -0.35
C TYR A 477 14.41 3.37 0.91
N LEU A 478 14.33 2.31 1.71
CA LEU A 478 13.55 2.30 2.94
C LEU A 478 14.35 1.59 4.03
N GLU A 479 14.63 2.29 5.11
CA GLU A 479 15.43 1.76 6.21
C GLU A 479 14.62 0.94 7.20
N GLY A 480 15.21 -0.14 7.71
CA GLY A 480 14.64 -0.95 8.78
C GLY A 480 13.40 -1.76 8.40
N ILE A 481 13.15 -1.98 7.10
CA ILE A 481 11.96 -2.71 6.67
C ILE A 481 12.07 -4.21 6.97
N THR A 482 11.03 -4.76 7.59
CA THR A 482 10.92 -6.18 7.93
C THR A 482 9.72 -6.82 7.23
N PRO A 483 9.63 -8.18 7.18
CA PRO A 483 8.41 -8.83 6.71
C PRO A 483 7.19 -8.38 7.51
N GLN A 484 6.07 -8.16 6.82
CA GLN A 484 4.84 -7.64 7.42
C GLN A 484 3.73 -8.68 7.38
N LEU A 485 3.09 -8.90 8.52
CA LEU A 485 1.82 -9.63 8.66
C LEU A 485 0.71 -8.64 8.98
N SER A 486 -0.43 -8.75 8.28
CA SER A 486 -1.57 -7.86 8.50
C SER A 486 -2.88 -8.65 8.54
N ILE A 487 -3.81 -8.16 9.35
CA ILE A 487 -5.21 -8.63 9.40
C ILE A 487 -6.10 -7.41 9.26
N GLY A 488 -7.08 -7.49 8.37
CA GLY A 488 -8.06 -6.43 8.11
C GLY A 488 -9.48 -6.96 8.11
N VAL A 489 -10.41 -6.06 8.30
CA VAL A 489 -11.85 -6.31 8.28
C VAL A 489 -12.50 -5.32 7.33
N GLU A 490 -13.34 -5.84 6.46
CA GLU A 490 -14.29 -5.12 5.63
C GLU A 490 -15.70 -5.38 6.17
N TYR A 491 -16.39 -4.32 6.57
CA TYR A 491 -17.77 -4.39 7.04
C TYR A 491 -18.66 -3.51 6.16
N GLU A 492 -19.63 -4.13 5.50
CA GLU A 492 -20.54 -3.49 4.55
C GLU A 492 -21.97 -3.45 5.12
N PRO A 493 -22.27 -2.56 6.10
CA PRO A 493 -23.62 -2.43 6.66
C PRO A 493 -24.65 -2.01 5.62
N THR A 494 -24.19 -1.32 4.61
CA THR A 494 -24.95 -0.94 3.40
C THR A 494 -24.00 -0.86 2.21
N PRO A 495 -24.44 -1.19 0.98
CA PRO A 495 -23.59 -1.06 -0.23
C PRO A 495 -23.09 0.36 -0.50
N VAL A 496 -23.70 1.37 0.13
CA VAL A 496 -23.31 2.78 -0.02
C VAL A 496 -22.10 3.13 0.82
N PHE A 497 -21.90 2.45 1.97
CA PHE A 497 -20.91 2.87 2.97
C PHE A 497 -20.16 1.69 3.62
N PRO A 498 -19.32 0.96 2.87
CA PRO A 498 -18.36 0.02 3.45
C PRO A 498 -17.34 0.71 4.34
N ILE A 499 -17.01 0.06 5.46
CA ILE A 499 -16.03 0.51 6.46
C ILE A 499 -14.90 -0.53 6.54
N TYR A 500 -13.69 -0.06 6.68
CA TYR A 500 -12.48 -0.87 6.72
C TYR A 500 -11.68 -0.57 7.98
N CYS A 501 -11.12 -1.58 8.59
CA CYS A 501 -10.10 -1.41 9.63
C CYS A 501 -9.11 -2.58 9.59
N GLY A 502 -7.92 -2.37 10.15
CA GLY A 502 -6.92 -3.41 10.20
C GLY A 502 -5.76 -3.11 11.12
N ILE A 503 -5.01 -4.15 11.41
CA ILE A 503 -3.77 -4.10 12.18
C ILE A 503 -2.69 -4.88 11.45
N GLY A 504 -1.43 -4.51 11.67
CA GLY A 504 -0.27 -5.18 11.11
C GLY A 504 0.91 -5.18 12.07
N ILE A 505 1.79 -6.14 11.90
CA ILE A 505 3.07 -6.24 12.60
C ILE A 505 4.18 -6.44 11.60
N GLY A 506 5.37 -5.86 11.87
CA GLY A 506 6.46 -5.77 10.91
C GLY A 506 6.30 -4.58 9.95
N GLY A 507 6.95 -4.64 8.81
CA GLY A 507 7.03 -3.50 7.89
C GLY A 507 8.09 -2.50 8.34
N LEU A 508 7.85 -1.21 8.11
CA LEU A 508 8.80 -0.13 8.42
C LEU A 508 8.88 0.16 9.93
N ASP A 509 7.74 0.21 10.61
CA ASP A 509 7.66 0.76 11.97
C ASP A 509 7.15 -0.27 13.01
N GLY A 510 7.20 -1.55 12.69
CA GLY A 510 6.80 -2.64 13.58
C GLY A 510 5.28 -2.81 13.66
N PHE A 511 4.61 -2.18 14.64
CA PHE A 511 3.15 -2.21 14.74
C PHE A 511 2.49 -1.13 13.91
N LYS A 512 1.40 -1.45 13.20
CA LYS A 512 0.55 -0.46 12.55
C LYS A 512 -0.93 -0.80 12.66
N TRP A 513 -1.77 0.22 12.58
CA TRP A 513 -3.21 0.07 12.46
C TRP A 513 -3.76 1.07 11.44
N GLY A 514 -4.92 0.76 10.91
CA GLY A 514 -5.60 1.63 9.96
C GLY A 514 -7.10 1.54 10.06
N THR A 515 -7.77 2.57 9.54
CA THR A 515 -9.22 2.65 9.37
C THR A 515 -9.56 3.47 8.14
N GLY A 516 -10.72 3.24 7.57
CA GLY A 516 -11.17 3.99 6.40
C GLY A 516 -12.57 3.62 5.98
N PHE A 517 -13.03 4.24 4.94
CA PHE A 517 -14.33 3.95 4.37
C PHE A 517 -14.34 4.14 2.85
N ARG A 518 -15.36 3.56 2.24
CA ARG A 518 -15.74 3.78 0.84
C ARG A 518 -17.13 4.41 0.83
N LEU A 519 -17.35 5.40 -0.01
CA LEU A 519 -18.64 6.02 -0.24
C LEU A 519 -19.04 5.81 -1.70
N ASN A 520 -20.08 5.00 -1.93
CA ASN A 520 -20.62 4.69 -3.25
C ASN A 520 -21.87 5.54 -3.53
N LEU A 521 -21.76 6.50 -4.44
CA LEU A 521 -22.83 7.40 -4.84
C LEU A 521 -23.21 7.17 -6.31
N GLY A 522 -23.78 6.01 -6.61
CA GLY A 522 -24.07 5.59 -7.98
C GLY A 522 -22.79 5.38 -8.79
N ALA A 523 -22.59 6.17 -9.83
CA ALA A 523 -21.38 6.10 -10.65
C ALA A 523 -20.14 6.75 -10.01
N PHE A 524 -20.29 7.45 -8.90
CA PHE A 524 -19.18 8.10 -8.19
C PHE A 524 -18.82 7.32 -6.94
N GLN A 525 -17.52 7.09 -6.75
CA GLN A 525 -16.97 6.44 -5.57
C GLN A 525 -15.86 7.28 -4.97
N TRP A 526 -15.88 7.45 -3.64
CA TRP A 526 -14.82 8.05 -2.86
C TRP A 526 -14.31 7.06 -1.84
N ASN A 527 -13.01 6.83 -1.86
CA ASN A 527 -12.31 5.98 -0.88
C ASN A 527 -11.37 6.84 -0.04
N THR A 528 -11.26 6.54 1.24
CA THR A 528 -10.27 7.15 2.12
C THR A 528 -9.78 6.16 3.15
N GLY A 529 -8.49 6.24 3.48
CA GLY A 529 -7.83 5.44 4.49
C GLY A 529 -6.87 6.29 5.31
N PHE A 530 -6.86 6.05 6.60
CA PHE A 530 -5.94 6.63 7.56
C PHE A 530 -5.28 5.50 8.36
N GLY A 531 -4.02 5.64 8.71
CA GLY A 531 -3.33 4.70 9.57
C GLY A 531 -2.20 5.35 10.36
N GLN A 532 -1.76 4.65 11.38
CA GLN A 532 -0.62 5.01 12.21
C GLN A 532 0.28 3.79 12.41
N SER A 533 1.57 4.05 12.63
CA SER A 533 2.58 3.02 12.85
C SER A 533 3.49 3.36 14.04
N GLY A 534 4.16 2.34 14.57
CA GLY A 534 5.05 2.46 15.72
C GLY A 534 4.38 2.80 17.04
N GLY A 535 3.03 2.82 17.10
CA GLY A 535 2.24 3.16 18.28
C GLY A 535 0.79 3.48 17.93
N ILE A 536 0.03 3.96 18.92
CA ILE A 536 -1.39 4.29 18.79
C ILE A 536 -1.62 5.74 19.22
N PHE A 537 -2.33 6.52 18.42
CA PHE A 537 -2.65 7.93 18.67
C PHE A 537 -1.39 8.76 18.95
N ASN A 538 -1.27 9.31 20.16
CA ASN A 538 -0.19 10.21 20.56
C ASN A 538 1.15 9.52 20.73
N THR A 539 1.20 8.18 20.77
CA THR A 539 2.45 7.40 20.84
C THR A 539 2.90 6.89 19.48
N SER A 540 2.17 7.22 18.41
CA SER A 540 2.53 6.78 17.05
C SER A 540 3.80 7.47 16.57
N LYS A 541 4.69 6.69 15.96
CA LYS A 541 5.95 7.15 15.35
C LYS A 541 5.84 7.39 13.86
N GLY A 542 4.72 7.03 13.27
CA GLY A 542 4.42 7.27 11.86
C GLY A 542 2.93 7.36 11.59
N MET A 543 2.59 7.99 10.47
CA MET A 543 1.22 8.11 9.99
C MET A 543 1.16 7.93 8.48
N CYS A 544 0.04 7.39 8.03
CA CYS A 544 -0.29 7.28 6.61
C CYS A 544 -1.71 7.77 6.36
N PHE A 545 -1.88 8.36 5.20
CA PHE A 545 -3.18 8.79 4.69
C PHE A 545 -3.26 8.53 3.20
N SER A 546 -4.39 8.06 2.72
CA SER A 546 -4.64 7.94 1.29
C SER A 546 -6.11 8.19 0.97
N THR A 547 -6.35 8.74 -0.21
CA THR A 547 -7.70 9.02 -0.71
C THR A 547 -7.73 8.92 -2.24
N ASP A 548 -8.84 8.49 -2.79
CA ASP A 548 -9.10 8.55 -4.22
C ASP A 548 -10.56 8.77 -4.57
N PHE A 549 -10.77 9.30 -5.76
CA PHE A 549 -12.07 9.58 -6.35
C PHE A 549 -12.18 8.84 -7.68
N ARG A 550 -13.25 8.07 -7.85
CA ARG A 550 -13.45 7.21 -9.02
C ARG A 550 -14.81 7.38 -9.65
N LEU A 551 -14.87 7.07 -10.95
CA LEU A 551 -16.10 6.79 -11.67
C LEU A 551 -16.19 5.28 -11.93
N ILE A 552 -17.39 4.73 -11.74
CA ILE A 552 -17.68 3.29 -11.85
C ILE A 552 -18.90 3.10 -12.74
N PHE A 553 -18.77 2.24 -13.78
CA PHE A 553 -19.83 1.95 -14.75
C PHE A 553 -19.93 0.46 -15.05
#